data_805e09a6f276fc65f330f4f38f342924
#
_entry.id   805e09a6f276fc65f330f4f38f342924
#
_cell.length_a   1.000
_cell.length_b   1.000
_cell.length_c   1.000
_cell.angle_alpha   90.00
_cell.angle_beta   90.00
_cell.angle_gamma   90.00
#
_symmetry.space_group_name_H-M   'P 1'
#
loop_
_entity.id
_entity.type
_entity.pdbx_description
1 polymer ?
#
loop_
_entity_poly.entity_id
_entity_poly.type
_entity_poly.pdbx_seq_one_letter_code
_entity_poly.pdbx_strand_id
1 'polypeptide(L)'
;MKNKFPNDFFWGTATASYQIEGATDKDGKSKSIWDTFTHTPGKVKNNENGDTAVDHYHRYEEDIELMANINLNSYRFSLAWTRIIPEGIGKINPKGVDFYSRLIDKCLEKNIEPFITLYHWDLPQSLQDKGGWANRDICLLYTSPSPRDRP
;
A
#
# COMPACT_ATOMS: atom_id res chain seq x y z
N MET A 1 23.64 11.02 31.49
CA MET A 1 23.95 9.93 30.54
C MET A 1 23.16 10.22 29.25
N LYS A 2 23.82 10.35 28.09
CA LYS A 2 23.08 10.45 26.80
C LYS A 2 22.50 9.07 26.51
N ASN A 3 21.18 8.93 26.55
CA ASN A 3 20.51 7.72 26.11
C ASN A 3 20.86 7.51 24.62
N LYS A 4 21.63 6.48 24.31
CA LYS A 4 21.89 6.06 22.93
C LYS A 4 20.88 4.98 22.57
N PHE A 5 20.31 5.08 21.38
CA PHE A 5 19.54 3.98 20.82
C PHE A 5 20.45 2.75 20.60
N PRO A 6 19.91 1.53 20.64
CA PRO A 6 20.64 0.33 20.23
C PRO A 6 21.25 0.46 18.82
N ASN A 7 22.34 -0.25 18.54
CA ASN A 7 23.00 -0.18 17.23
C ASN A 7 22.13 -0.76 16.11
N ASP A 8 21.21 -1.65 16.44
CA ASP A 8 20.25 -2.31 15.55
C ASP A 8 18.88 -1.60 15.50
N PHE A 9 18.81 -0.36 16.01
CA PHE A 9 17.58 0.41 16.00
C PHE A 9 17.17 0.80 14.56
N PHE A 10 15.91 0.56 14.22
CA PHE A 10 15.36 0.95 12.93
C PHE A 10 14.94 2.42 12.92
N TRP A 11 15.61 3.20 12.06
CA TRP A 11 15.25 4.57 11.73
C TRP A 11 14.53 4.57 10.40
N GLY A 12 13.24 4.85 10.40
CA GLY A 12 12.43 4.67 9.21
C GLY A 12 11.34 5.70 9.04
N THR A 13 10.69 5.58 7.90
CA THR A 13 9.48 6.32 7.56
C THR A 13 8.37 5.35 7.17
N ALA A 14 7.14 5.87 7.13
CA ALA A 14 5.97 5.07 6.79
C ALA A 14 5.04 5.82 5.85
N THR A 15 4.48 5.10 4.88
CA THR A 15 3.51 5.61 3.93
C THR A 15 2.35 4.64 3.72
N ALA A 16 1.30 5.09 3.05
CA ALA A 16 0.20 4.23 2.60
C ALA A 16 -0.03 4.42 1.10
N SER A 17 -0.35 3.34 0.41
CA SER A 17 -0.47 3.28 -1.05
C SER A 17 -1.33 4.41 -1.63
N TYR A 18 -2.57 4.55 -1.16
CA TYR A 18 -3.48 5.57 -1.66
C TYR A 18 -2.97 7.00 -1.47
N GLN A 19 -2.21 7.25 -0.40
CA GLN A 19 -1.74 8.58 -0.04
C GLN A 19 -0.60 9.08 -0.91
N ILE A 20 0.18 8.18 -1.52
CA ILE A 20 1.41 8.57 -2.21
C ILE A 20 1.54 8.07 -3.64
N GLU A 21 0.96 6.91 -3.99
CA GLU A 21 1.26 6.25 -5.26
C GLU A 21 0.78 7.04 -6.47
N GLY A 22 -0.43 7.55 -6.44
CA GLY A 22 -1.09 8.01 -7.65
C GLY A 22 -1.36 6.88 -8.64
N ALA A 23 -1.32 7.19 -9.93
CA ALA A 23 -1.46 6.21 -11.02
C ALA A 23 -2.68 5.28 -10.84
N THR A 24 -3.82 5.85 -10.45
CA THR A 24 -5.01 5.13 -9.99
C THR A 24 -5.72 4.34 -11.09
N ASP A 25 -5.44 4.65 -12.37
CA ASP A 25 -5.99 4.00 -13.56
C ASP A 25 -4.92 3.25 -14.40
N LYS A 26 -3.68 3.13 -13.87
CA LYS A 26 -2.57 2.55 -14.63
C LYS A 26 -2.39 1.06 -14.35
N ASP A 27 -1.87 0.38 -15.37
CA ASP A 27 -1.37 -1.00 -15.31
C ASP A 27 -2.35 -2.01 -14.72
N GLY A 28 -3.66 -1.79 -14.95
CA GLY A 28 -4.71 -2.71 -14.52
C GLY A 28 -5.12 -2.60 -13.07
N LYS A 29 -4.72 -1.53 -12.35
CA LYS A 29 -5.27 -1.21 -11.03
C LYS A 29 -6.77 -0.92 -11.16
N SER A 30 -7.58 -1.46 -10.25
CA SER A 30 -8.99 -1.11 -10.11
C SER A 30 -9.23 -0.07 -9.01
N LYS A 31 -10.48 0.36 -8.86
CA LYS A 31 -10.86 1.34 -7.83
C LYS A 31 -10.89 0.72 -6.44
N SER A 32 -10.32 1.42 -5.48
CA SER A 32 -10.56 1.22 -4.05
C SER A 32 -11.75 2.06 -3.58
N ILE A 33 -12.17 1.82 -2.33
CA ILE A 33 -13.20 2.66 -1.69
C ILE A 33 -12.77 4.13 -1.59
N TRP A 34 -11.46 4.41 -1.47
CA TRP A 34 -10.92 5.77 -1.44
C TRP A 34 -11.02 6.44 -2.80
N ASP A 35 -10.75 5.72 -3.90
CA ASP A 35 -10.94 6.25 -5.27
C ASP A 35 -12.40 6.67 -5.46
N THR A 36 -13.35 5.82 -5.07
CA THR A 36 -14.79 6.11 -5.18
C THR A 36 -15.21 7.28 -4.27
N PHE A 37 -14.75 7.28 -3.01
CA PHE A 37 -15.11 8.30 -2.04
C PHE A 37 -14.63 9.70 -2.47
N THR A 38 -13.39 9.82 -2.88
CA THR A 38 -12.80 11.12 -3.23
C THR A 38 -13.35 11.71 -4.54
N HIS A 39 -13.84 10.84 -5.46
CA HIS A 39 -14.52 11.28 -6.67
C HIS A 39 -16.02 11.54 -6.47
N THR A 40 -16.56 11.27 -5.28
CA THR A 40 -17.97 11.59 -4.99
C THR A 40 -18.09 13.08 -4.64
N PRO A 41 -18.88 13.86 -5.40
CA PRO A 41 -19.00 15.31 -5.16
C PRO A 41 -19.38 15.64 -3.71
N GLY A 42 -18.69 16.62 -3.13
CA GLY A 42 -18.95 17.11 -1.77
C GLY A 42 -18.43 16.24 -0.63
N LYS A 43 -17.76 15.11 -0.91
CA LYS A 43 -17.18 14.25 0.12
C LYS A 43 -15.81 14.73 0.59
N VAL A 44 -15.05 15.35 -0.28
CA VAL A 44 -13.71 15.88 0.03
C VAL A 44 -13.69 17.38 -0.27
N LYS A 45 -13.03 18.14 0.59
CA LYS A 45 -12.85 19.58 0.41
C LYS A 45 -12.11 19.83 -0.92
N ASN A 46 -12.58 20.80 -1.69
CA ASN A 46 -12.04 21.15 -3.00
C ASN A 46 -12.04 20.03 -4.04
N ASN A 47 -12.75 18.91 -3.80
CA ASN A 47 -12.73 17.69 -4.63
C ASN A 47 -11.31 17.13 -4.82
N GLU A 48 -10.44 17.30 -3.85
CA GLU A 48 -9.09 16.72 -3.87
C GLU A 48 -9.17 15.19 -3.87
N ASN A 49 -8.25 14.53 -4.57
CA ASN A 49 -8.21 13.08 -4.73
C ASN A 49 -6.77 12.56 -4.78
N GLY A 50 -6.62 11.24 -4.85
CA GLY A 50 -5.33 10.55 -4.87
C GLY A 50 -4.81 10.20 -6.26
N ASP A 51 -5.39 10.73 -7.34
CA ASP A 51 -5.07 10.28 -8.71
C ASP A 51 -3.61 10.47 -9.09
N THR A 52 -3.01 11.54 -8.61
CA THR A 52 -1.58 11.83 -8.80
C THR A 52 -0.80 11.68 -7.48
N ALA A 53 -1.38 12.17 -6.37
CA ALA A 53 -0.72 12.23 -5.06
C ALA A 53 0.69 12.84 -5.18
N VAL A 54 1.74 12.12 -4.72
CA VAL A 54 3.14 12.50 -4.96
C VAL A 54 3.79 11.70 -6.08
N ASP A 55 2.99 10.94 -6.82
CA ASP A 55 3.39 10.14 -7.97
C ASP A 55 4.48 9.10 -7.66
N HIS A 56 4.42 8.53 -6.45
CA HIS A 56 5.38 7.52 -6.00
C HIS A 56 5.44 6.31 -6.93
N TYR A 57 4.33 5.96 -7.60
CA TYR A 57 4.30 4.86 -8.56
C TYR A 57 5.35 4.99 -9.66
N HIS A 58 5.59 6.21 -10.15
CA HIS A 58 6.61 6.49 -11.18
C HIS A 58 7.95 6.96 -10.58
N ARG A 59 7.94 7.52 -9.36
CA ARG A 59 9.09 8.18 -8.75
C ARG A 59 9.68 7.42 -7.55
N TYR A 60 9.28 6.16 -7.33
CA TYR A 60 9.71 5.38 -6.17
C TYR A 60 11.25 5.28 -6.05
N GLU A 61 11.97 5.25 -7.17
CA GLU A 61 13.44 5.19 -7.15
C GLU A 61 14.05 6.47 -6.55
N GLU A 62 13.52 7.64 -6.93
CA GLU A 62 13.93 8.93 -6.37
C GLU A 62 13.60 9.03 -4.88
N ASP A 63 12.41 8.57 -4.50
CA ASP A 63 11.96 8.59 -3.11
C ASP A 63 12.81 7.68 -2.21
N ILE A 64 13.16 6.48 -2.68
CA ILE A 64 14.06 5.57 -1.95
C ILE A 64 15.49 6.15 -1.88
N GLU A 65 15.97 6.78 -2.95
CA GLU A 65 17.26 7.48 -2.92
C GLU A 65 17.27 8.60 -1.88
N LEU A 66 16.20 9.37 -1.79
CA LEU A 66 16.04 10.41 -0.78
C LEU A 66 16.10 9.83 0.64
N MET A 67 15.40 8.71 0.90
CA MET A 67 15.44 8.01 2.19
C MET A 67 16.87 7.56 2.55
N ALA A 68 17.59 7.00 1.58
CA ALA A 68 18.99 6.59 1.78
C ALA A 68 19.89 7.80 2.11
N ASN A 69 19.73 8.92 1.41
CA ASN A 69 20.53 10.13 1.59
C ASN A 69 20.33 10.78 2.98
N ILE A 70 19.18 10.58 3.62
CA ILE A 70 18.96 11.02 5.01
C ILE A 70 19.23 9.92 6.04
N ASN A 71 19.90 8.84 5.62
CA ASN A 71 20.33 7.71 6.46
C ASN A 71 19.17 6.94 7.14
N LEU A 72 18.03 6.80 6.48
CA LEU A 72 17.01 5.85 6.93
C LEU A 72 17.46 4.43 6.59
N ASN A 73 17.19 3.49 7.49
CA ASN A 73 17.50 2.07 7.31
C ASN A 73 16.25 1.18 7.30
N SER A 74 15.06 1.79 7.31
CA SER A 74 13.81 1.05 7.21
C SER A 74 12.70 1.88 6.55
N TYR A 75 11.81 1.20 5.83
CA TYR A 75 10.67 1.83 5.18
C TYR A 75 9.44 0.94 5.28
N ARG A 76 8.39 1.44 5.94
CA ARG A 76 7.08 0.78 5.98
C ARG A 76 6.18 1.37 4.91
N PHE A 77 5.63 0.53 4.04
CA PHE A 77 4.65 0.93 3.04
C PHE A 77 3.51 -0.09 2.95
N SER A 78 2.36 0.33 2.46
CA SER A 78 1.27 -0.60 2.19
C SER A 78 1.18 -0.95 0.72
N LEU A 79 0.69 -2.15 0.46
CA LEU A 79 0.35 -2.60 -0.89
C LEU A 79 -1.07 -2.11 -1.23
N ALA A 80 -1.28 -1.57 -2.44
CA ALA A 80 -2.63 -1.37 -2.96
C ALA A 80 -3.21 -2.72 -3.38
N TRP A 81 -4.16 -3.24 -2.62
CA TRP A 81 -4.83 -4.50 -2.93
C TRP A 81 -5.37 -4.52 -4.36
N THR A 82 -5.99 -3.41 -4.77
CA THR A 82 -6.55 -3.22 -6.12
C THR A 82 -5.52 -3.22 -7.24
N ARG A 83 -4.24 -3.00 -6.93
CA ARG A 83 -3.14 -3.09 -7.91
C ARG A 83 -2.69 -4.52 -8.11
N ILE A 84 -2.71 -5.33 -7.04
CA ILE A 84 -2.26 -6.73 -7.06
C ILE A 84 -3.39 -7.66 -7.51
N ILE A 85 -4.59 -7.51 -6.92
CA ILE A 85 -5.78 -8.29 -7.24
C ILE A 85 -6.93 -7.32 -7.51
N PRO A 86 -7.10 -6.85 -8.76
CA PRO A 86 -8.02 -5.76 -9.09
C PRO A 86 -9.46 -5.96 -8.59
N GLU A 87 -9.98 -7.18 -8.70
CA GLU A 87 -11.34 -7.50 -8.25
C GLU A 87 -11.42 -7.90 -6.77
N GLY A 88 -10.29 -7.77 -6.04
CA GLY A 88 -10.17 -8.17 -4.64
C GLY A 88 -10.01 -9.67 -4.44
N ILE A 89 -10.44 -10.48 -5.39
CA ILE A 89 -10.31 -11.95 -5.43
C ILE A 89 -9.97 -12.41 -6.86
N GLY A 90 -9.45 -13.63 -6.98
CA GLY A 90 -9.23 -14.30 -8.26
C GLY A 90 -7.91 -13.91 -8.93
N LYS A 91 -7.96 -13.32 -10.12
CA LYS A 91 -6.77 -13.13 -10.96
C LYS A 91 -5.79 -12.11 -10.38
N ILE A 92 -4.53 -12.53 -10.25
CA ILE A 92 -3.43 -11.65 -9.89
C ILE A 92 -3.03 -10.80 -11.11
N ASN A 93 -2.79 -9.52 -10.89
CA ASN A 93 -2.26 -8.60 -11.88
C ASN A 93 -0.72 -8.60 -11.84
N PRO A 94 -0.06 -9.18 -12.84
CA PRO A 94 1.40 -9.30 -12.82
C PRO A 94 2.13 -7.96 -12.82
N LYS A 95 1.56 -6.92 -13.43
CA LYS A 95 2.17 -5.57 -13.43
C LYS A 95 2.16 -4.93 -12.03
N GLY A 96 1.12 -5.19 -11.25
CA GLY A 96 1.06 -4.74 -9.86
C GLY A 96 2.08 -5.46 -8.98
N VAL A 97 2.23 -6.77 -9.16
CA VAL A 97 3.26 -7.56 -8.46
C VAL A 97 4.67 -7.07 -8.83
N ASP A 98 4.93 -6.87 -10.13
CA ASP A 98 6.21 -6.39 -10.64
C ASP A 98 6.60 -5.02 -10.05
N PHE A 99 5.66 -4.09 -9.95
CA PHE A 99 5.90 -2.79 -9.33
C PHE A 99 6.40 -2.93 -7.88
N TYR A 100 5.72 -3.72 -7.06
CA TYR A 100 6.14 -3.90 -5.66
C TYR A 100 7.43 -4.71 -5.53
N SER A 101 7.67 -5.67 -6.43
CA SER A 101 8.95 -6.38 -6.47
C SER A 101 10.11 -5.41 -6.72
N ARG A 102 9.99 -4.54 -7.72
CA ARG A 102 11.01 -3.51 -8.02
C ARG A 102 11.20 -2.52 -6.87
N LEU A 103 10.10 -2.11 -6.21
CA LEU A 103 10.17 -1.24 -5.03
C LEU A 103 10.96 -1.89 -3.89
N ILE A 104 10.67 -3.18 -3.60
CA ILE A 104 11.40 -3.96 -2.57
C ILE A 104 12.87 -4.09 -2.94
N ASP A 105 13.16 -4.50 -4.17
CA ASP A 105 14.54 -4.66 -4.65
C ASP A 105 15.32 -3.35 -4.51
N LYS A 106 14.68 -2.21 -4.82
CA LYS A 106 15.30 -0.90 -4.65
C LYS A 106 15.58 -0.53 -3.19
N CYS A 107 14.68 -0.87 -2.28
CA CYS A 107 14.91 -0.70 -0.84
C CYS A 107 16.13 -1.52 -0.39
N LEU A 108 16.19 -2.79 -0.77
CA LEU A 108 17.29 -3.70 -0.40
C LEU A 108 18.63 -3.25 -1.02
N GLU A 109 18.63 -2.79 -2.28
CA GLU A 109 19.82 -2.18 -2.92
C GLU A 109 20.41 -1.04 -2.08
N LYS A 110 19.55 -0.26 -1.43
CA LYS A 110 19.93 0.88 -0.58
C LYS A 110 20.14 0.54 0.89
N ASN A 111 20.10 -0.74 1.26
CA ASN A 111 20.17 -1.21 2.65
C ASN A 111 19.04 -0.64 3.54
N ILE A 112 17.85 -0.47 2.95
CA ILE A 112 16.64 -0.08 3.64
C ILE A 112 15.76 -1.31 3.82
N GLU A 113 15.50 -1.72 5.06
CA GLU A 113 14.64 -2.86 5.38
C GLU A 113 13.18 -2.54 5.07
N PRO A 114 12.50 -3.30 4.16
CA PRO A 114 11.12 -3.07 3.81
C PRO A 114 10.15 -3.72 4.81
N PHE A 115 9.25 -2.94 5.39
CA PHE A 115 8.14 -3.41 6.23
C PHE A 115 6.83 -3.29 5.46
N ILE A 116 6.27 -4.42 5.05
CA ILE A 116 5.10 -4.46 4.18
C ILE A 116 3.81 -4.54 4.98
N THR A 117 2.90 -3.59 4.75
CA THR A 117 1.53 -3.62 5.24
C THR A 117 0.61 -4.12 4.13
N LEU A 118 -0.04 -5.27 4.33
CA LEU A 118 -0.86 -5.89 3.30
C LEU A 118 -2.14 -5.12 2.98
N TYR A 119 -2.70 -4.42 3.96
CA TYR A 119 -3.93 -3.65 3.84
C TYR A 119 -3.86 -2.38 4.68
N HIS A 120 -4.13 -1.24 4.07
CA HIS A 120 -4.20 0.05 4.76
C HIS A 120 -5.43 0.85 4.34
N TRP A 121 -6.62 0.26 4.61
CA TRP A 121 -7.95 0.86 4.44
C TRP A 121 -8.39 1.13 2.99
N ASP A 122 -7.70 0.61 2.03
CA ASP A 122 -7.97 0.76 0.59
C ASP A 122 -8.65 -0.49 0.00
N LEU A 123 -9.76 -0.89 0.65
CA LEU A 123 -10.56 -2.04 0.22
C LEU A 123 -10.98 -1.89 -1.26
N PRO A 124 -10.83 -2.93 -2.09
CA PRO A 124 -11.37 -2.93 -3.44
C PRO A 124 -12.86 -2.58 -3.46
N GLN A 125 -13.26 -1.65 -4.33
CA GLN A 125 -14.66 -1.23 -4.44
C GLN A 125 -15.57 -2.41 -4.78
N SER A 126 -15.11 -3.35 -5.60
CA SER A 126 -15.83 -4.59 -5.93
C SER A 126 -16.18 -5.45 -4.71
N LEU A 127 -15.36 -5.43 -3.66
CA LEU A 127 -15.65 -6.10 -2.39
C LEU A 127 -16.58 -5.24 -1.51
N GLN A 128 -16.42 -3.93 -1.52
CA GLN A 128 -17.30 -3.02 -0.82
C GLN A 128 -18.76 -3.15 -1.32
N ASP A 129 -18.94 -3.26 -2.63
CA ASP A 129 -20.26 -3.42 -3.28
C ASP A 129 -20.95 -4.74 -2.89
N LYS A 130 -20.17 -5.72 -2.42
CA LYS A 130 -20.65 -7.01 -1.88
C LYS A 130 -20.86 -7.01 -0.36
N GLY A 131 -20.82 -5.83 0.27
CA GLY A 131 -21.04 -5.66 1.71
C GLY A 131 -19.77 -5.37 2.52
N GLY A 132 -18.60 -5.34 1.89
CA GLY A 132 -17.33 -4.97 2.54
C GLY A 132 -17.06 -5.81 3.80
N TRP A 133 -16.46 -5.20 4.81
CA TRP A 133 -16.14 -5.88 6.07
C TRP A 133 -17.34 -6.35 6.90
N ALA A 134 -18.56 -5.90 6.59
CA ALA A 134 -19.78 -6.42 7.20
C ALA A 134 -20.15 -7.80 6.64
N ASN A 135 -19.60 -8.20 5.50
CA ASN A 135 -19.77 -9.53 4.92
C ASN A 135 -18.71 -10.48 5.49
N ARG A 136 -19.16 -11.57 6.14
CA ARG A 136 -18.28 -12.57 6.77
C ARG A 136 -17.31 -13.19 5.78
N ASP A 137 -17.75 -13.50 4.56
CA ASP A 137 -16.89 -14.15 3.57
C ASP A 137 -15.71 -13.26 3.14
N ILE A 138 -15.94 -11.94 3.07
CA ILE A 138 -14.89 -10.96 2.79
C ILE A 138 -13.91 -10.87 3.97
N CYS A 139 -14.40 -10.90 5.21
CA CYS A 139 -13.53 -10.95 6.38
C CYS A 139 -12.63 -12.19 6.35
N LEU A 140 -13.18 -13.36 6.05
CA LEU A 140 -12.44 -14.61 6.00
C LEU A 140 -11.42 -14.65 4.85
N LEU A 141 -11.72 -13.96 3.74
CA LEU A 141 -10.81 -13.84 2.60
C LEU A 141 -9.48 -13.17 2.97
N TYR A 142 -9.54 -12.14 3.83
CA TYR A 142 -8.36 -11.39 4.24
C TYR A 142 -7.63 -11.99 5.44
N THR A 143 -8.35 -12.67 6.33
CA THR A 143 -7.73 -13.20 7.56
C THR A 143 -6.80 -14.35 7.25
N SER A 144 -5.55 -14.23 7.70
CA SER A 144 -4.66 -15.39 7.78
C SER A 144 -5.25 -16.42 8.76
N PRO A 145 -5.10 -17.73 8.50
CA PRO A 145 -5.56 -18.75 9.44
C PRO A 145 -4.92 -18.52 10.81
N SER A 146 -5.74 -18.18 11.80
CA SER A 146 -5.30 -18.11 13.19
C SER A 146 -4.96 -19.54 13.67
N PRO A 147 -4.00 -19.71 14.58
CA PRO A 147 -3.81 -21.01 15.26
C PRO A 147 -5.08 -21.56 15.93
N ARG A 148 -6.07 -20.68 16.22
CA ARG A 148 -7.37 -21.07 16.77
C ARG A 148 -8.33 -21.62 15.71
N ASP A 149 -8.08 -21.36 14.42
CA ASP A 149 -8.95 -21.78 13.31
C ASP A 149 -8.46 -23.10 12.67
N ARG A 150 -7.43 -23.72 13.26
CA ARG A 150 -6.97 -25.07 12.86
C ARG A 150 -7.87 -26.11 13.55
N PRO A 151 -8.43 -27.06 12.79
CA PRO A 151 -9.18 -28.17 13.36
C PRO A 151 -8.32 -29.04 14.27
#